data_ffa6dc352cb840cf9d972be56a52c2f6
#
_entry.id   ffa6dc352cb840cf9d972be56a52c2f6
#
_cell.length_a   1.000
_cell.length_b   1.000
_cell.length_c   1.000
_cell.angle_alpha   90.00
_cell.angle_beta   90.00
_cell.angle_gamma   90.00
#
_symmetry.space_group_name_H-M   'P 1'
#
loop_
_entity.id
_entity.type
_entity.pdbx_description
1 polymer ?
#
loop_
_entity_poly.entity_id
_entity_poly.type
_entity_poly.pdbx_seq_one_letter_code
_entity_poly.pdbx_strand_id
1 'polypeptide(L)'
;MKLYTFDNGDGVKRVGVELSGFPGLIRDVRDFGLPYRDMTDLIRHITPLEKERISDPEAALDGRPLRLSAVRVCSPIPHPEQDIICLGVNYAAHADESAQFDRKAFLLDRKKATYFSKRAYQTSGPDDLIPSYPELVTSLDYEAELAVIIGRDCKNVCERDAAACIFGYTVLNDVSARNLQTEHNQWYFGKSLDGFTPMGPCIVTEDEIPFPPALSISSTVNGELRQNSNTKYLLHSISEIIAELSQGMTLLAGTIIATGTPAGVGMGFDPPKFLKSGDVVTCEIEKIGRLTNMVK
;
A
#
# COMPACT_ATOMS: atom_id res chain seq x y z
N MET A 1 7.05 -14.95 -1.25
CA MET A 1 5.81 -15.51 -0.67
C MET A 1 4.72 -14.43 -0.53
N LYS A 2 3.46 -14.82 -0.34
CA LYS A 2 2.36 -13.88 -0.01
C LYS A 2 1.95 -14.03 1.44
N LEU A 3 1.98 -12.92 2.18
CA LEU A 3 1.63 -12.85 3.59
C LEU A 3 0.35 -12.04 3.78
N TYR A 4 -0.59 -12.59 4.51
CA TYR A 4 -1.89 -12.01 4.80
C TYR A 4 -2.06 -11.74 6.29
N THR A 5 -2.72 -10.66 6.64
CA THR A 5 -3.34 -10.55 7.97
C THR A 5 -4.81 -10.94 7.83
N PHE A 6 -5.27 -11.88 8.64
CA PHE A 6 -6.63 -12.42 8.56
C PHE A 6 -7.28 -12.57 9.93
N ASP A 7 -8.61 -12.58 9.94
CA ASP A 7 -9.45 -12.90 11.10
C ASP A 7 -10.33 -14.11 10.75
N ASN A 8 -10.28 -15.13 11.57
CA ASN A 8 -11.04 -16.38 11.40
C ASN A 8 -12.43 -16.31 12.04
N GLY A 9 -12.97 -15.12 12.27
CA GLY A 9 -14.31 -14.88 12.84
C GLY A 9 -14.34 -14.77 14.36
N ASP A 10 -13.19 -14.80 15.04
CA ASP A 10 -13.08 -14.65 16.50
C ASP A 10 -12.57 -13.24 16.93
N GLY A 11 -12.39 -12.33 15.96
CA GLY A 11 -11.91 -10.97 16.21
C GLY A 11 -10.39 -10.86 16.42
N VAL A 12 -9.66 -11.98 16.35
CA VAL A 12 -8.20 -12.00 16.54
C VAL A 12 -7.50 -11.98 15.17
N LYS A 13 -6.71 -10.94 14.94
CA LYS A 13 -5.89 -10.83 13.73
C LYS A 13 -4.67 -11.75 13.82
N ARG A 14 -4.38 -12.46 12.75
CA ARG A 14 -3.30 -13.44 12.62
C ARG A 14 -2.54 -13.22 11.34
N VAL A 15 -1.30 -13.69 11.28
CA VAL A 15 -0.52 -13.71 10.04
C VAL A 15 -0.64 -15.08 9.40
N GLY A 16 -1.00 -15.08 8.11
CA GLY A 16 -1.06 -16.28 7.28
C GLY A 16 -0.10 -16.20 6.10
N VAL A 17 0.49 -17.32 5.73
CA VAL A 17 1.28 -17.46 4.50
C VAL A 17 0.47 -18.23 3.46
N GLU A 18 0.44 -17.75 2.21
CA GLU A 18 -0.15 -18.50 1.10
C GLU A 18 0.74 -19.69 0.75
N LEU A 19 0.12 -20.86 0.62
CA LEU A 19 0.85 -22.09 0.36
C LEU A 19 1.35 -22.13 -1.09
N SER A 20 2.63 -22.43 -1.27
CA SER A 20 3.25 -22.58 -2.60
C SER A 20 2.52 -23.67 -3.41
N GLY A 21 2.15 -23.32 -4.66
CA GLY A 21 1.38 -24.20 -5.54
C GLY A 21 -0.13 -24.31 -5.25
N PHE A 22 -0.64 -23.66 -4.19
CA PHE A 22 -2.06 -23.70 -3.81
C PHE A 22 -2.63 -22.29 -3.61
N PRO A 23 -2.80 -21.50 -4.66
CA PRO A 23 -3.29 -20.13 -4.54
C PRO A 23 -4.67 -20.08 -3.87
N GLY A 24 -4.84 -19.15 -2.95
CA GLY A 24 -6.06 -19.00 -2.16
C GLY A 24 -6.15 -19.91 -0.94
N LEU A 25 -5.12 -20.72 -0.66
CA LEU A 25 -4.98 -21.45 0.61
C LEU A 25 -3.87 -20.79 1.44
N ILE A 26 -4.21 -20.44 2.67
CA ILE A 26 -3.28 -19.87 3.64
C ILE A 26 -3.12 -20.80 4.83
N ARG A 27 -2.00 -20.67 5.53
CA ARG A 27 -1.75 -21.32 6.81
C ARG A 27 -1.25 -20.27 7.81
N ASP A 28 -1.74 -20.34 9.05
CA ASP A 28 -1.27 -19.49 10.14
C ASP A 28 0.24 -19.72 10.38
N VAL A 29 1.04 -18.67 10.48
CA VAL A 29 2.48 -18.81 10.73
C VAL A 29 2.78 -19.51 12.06
N ARG A 30 1.84 -19.48 13.01
CA ARG A 30 1.95 -20.18 14.28
C ARG A 30 1.90 -21.71 14.12
N ASP A 31 1.26 -22.22 13.07
CA ASP A 31 1.25 -23.65 12.74
C ASP A 31 2.66 -24.18 12.42
N PHE A 32 3.57 -23.25 12.06
CA PHE A 32 5.00 -23.53 11.86
C PHE A 32 5.83 -23.34 13.15
N GLY A 33 5.19 -23.10 14.30
CA GLY A 33 5.86 -22.83 15.57
C GLY A 33 6.47 -21.43 15.67
N LEU A 34 5.97 -20.46 14.87
CA LEU A 34 6.44 -19.07 14.88
C LEU A 34 5.44 -18.19 15.64
N PRO A 35 5.78 -17.67 16.83
CA PRO A 35 4.85 -17.01 17.73
C PRO A 35 4.68 -15.51 17.45
N TYR A 36 4.77 -15.09 16.18
CA TYR A 36 4.60 -13.68 15.82
C TYR A 36 3.19 -13.18 16.15
N ARG A 37 3.13 -12.02 16.81
CA ARG A 37 1.88 -11.40 17.28
C ARG A 37 1.07 -10.82 16.13
N ASP A 38 1.77 -10.17 15.20
CA ASP A 38 1.21 -9.46 14.05
C ASP A 38 2.24 -9.38 12.91
N MET A 39 1.84 -8.75 11.81
CA MET A 39 2.69 -8.61 10.62
C MET A 39 3.94 -7.77 10.90
N THR A 40 3.84 -6.72 11.70
CA THR A 40 5.00 -5.85 12.02
C THR A 40 6.02 -6.60 12.86
N ASP A 41 5.56 -7.40 13.82
CA ASP A 41 6.40 -8.28 14.63
C ASP A 41 7.12 -9.31 13.75
N LEU A 42 6.40 -9.91 12.78
CA LEU A 42 7.00 -10.83 11.81
C LEU A 42 8.05 -10.12 10.95
N ILE A 43 7.74 -8.97 10.36
CA ILE A 43 8.68 -8.21 9.52
C ILE A 43 9.98 -7.92 10.24
N ARG A 44 9.91 -7.56 11.52
CA ARG A 44 11.07 -7.20 12.34
C ARG A 44 11.98 -8.37 12.71
N HIS A 45 11.40 -9.53 12.92
CA HIS A 45 12.09 -10.59 13.60
C HIS A 45 12.27 -11.86 12.76
N ILE A 46 11.57 -12.00 11.63
CA ILE A 46 11.67 -13.20 10.81
C ILE A 46 13.09 -13.39 10.27
N THR A 47 13.64 -14.55 10.54
CA THR A 47 14.97 -14.94 10.04
C THR A 47 14.88 -15.60 8.66
N PRO A 48 15.99 -15.67 7.90
CA PRO A 48 16.01 -16.40 6.62
C PRO A 48 15.57 -17.86 6.74
N LEU A 49 15.97 -18.56 7.83
CA LEU A 49 15.56 -19.95 8.07
C LEU A 49 14.06 -20.07 8.34
N GLU A 50 13.48 -19.11 9.03
CA GLU A 50 12.02 -19.09 9.26
C GLU A 50 11.24 -18.74 7.99
N LYS A 51 11.77 -17.84 7.14
CA LYS A 51 11.19 -17.58 5.80
C LYS A 51 11.18 -18.87 4.97
N GLU A 52 12.29 -19.62 4.93
CA GLU A 52 12.37 -20.90 4.24
C GLU A 52 11.36 -21.89 4.82
N ARG A 53 11.27 -22.00 6.14
CA ARG A 53 10.35 -22.90 6.84
C ARG A 53 8.87 -22.63 6.51
N ILE A 54 8.41 -21.37 6.54
CA ILE A 54 7.00 -21.05 6.22
C ILE A 54 6.69 -21.12 4.73
N SER A 55 7.71 -21.18 3.88
CA SER A 55 7.57 -21.39 2.43
C SER A 55 7.37 -22.86 2.07
N ASP A 56 7.71 -23.79 2.97
CA ASP A 56 7.51 -25.22 2.80
C ASP A 56 6.22 -25.69 3.50
N PRO A 57 5.17 -26.05 2.75
CA PRO A 57 3.91 -26.50 3.33
C PRO A 57 4.04 -27.74 4.23
N GLU A 58 5.05 -28.59 3.99
CA GLU A 58 5.29 -29.81 4.76
C GLU A 58 5.98 -29.54 6.11
N ALA A 59 6.58 -28.33 6.28
CA ALA A 59 7.22 -27.94 7.52
C ALA A 59 6.25 -27.51 8.63
N ALA A 60 4.95 -27.43 8.36
CA ALA A 60 3.96 -27.08 9.38
C ALA A 60 3.82 -28.19 10.44
N LEU A 61 3.90 -27.79 11.71
CA LEU A 61 3.84 -28.69 12.86
C LEU A 61 2.39 -29.02 13.24
N ASP A 62 1.46 -28.10 12.99
CA ASP A 62 0.06 -28.20 13.39
C ASP A 62 -0.82 -27.36 12.44
N GLY A 63 -2.12 -27.40 12.69
CA GLY A 63 -3.13 -26.63 11.95
C GLY A 63 -3.53 -27.24 10.61
N ARG A 64 -4.59 -26.65 10.04
CA ARG A 64 -5.07 -26.99 8.70
C ARG A 64 -5.08 -25.76 7.81
N PRO A 65 -4.77 -25.90 6.51
CA PRO A 65 -4.90 -24.78 5.58
C PRO A 65 -6.33 -24.23 5.59
N LEU A 66 -6.43 -22.91 5.55
CA LEU A 66 -7.68 -22.16 5.45
C LEU A 66 -7.83 -21.61 4.04
N ARG A 67 -9.06 -21.57 3.53
CA ARG A 67 -9.36 -20.87 2.29
C ARG A 67 -9.43 -19.37 2.58
N LEU A 68 -8.79 -18.52 1.76
CA LEU A 68 -8.94 -17.07 1.86
C LEU A 68 -10.41 -16.62 1.81
N SER A 69 -11.24 -17.32 1.04
CA SER A 69 -12.68 -17.06 0.97
C SER A 69 -13.48 -17.44 2.23
N ALA A 70 -12.87 -18.14 3.17
CA ALA A 70 -13.51 -18.57 4.44
C ALA A 70 -13.09 -17.72 5.64
N VAL A 71 -12.17 -16.75 5.45
CA VAL A 71 -11.69 -15.85 6.49
C VAL A 71 -11.88 -14.40 6.04
N ARG A 72 -11.91 -13.47 6.98
CA ARG A 72 -11.85 -12.04 6.68
C ARG A 72 -10.39 -11.66 6.45
N VAL A 73 -10.06 -11.25 5.23
CA VAL A 73 -8.74 -10.66 4.93
C VAL A 73 -8.74 -9.23 5.45
N CYS A 74 -7.77 -8.91 6.29
CA CYS A 74 -7.58 -7.57 6.86
C CYS A 74 -6.48 -6.83 6.09
N SER A 75 -6.33 -5.54 6.35
CA SER A 75 -5.12 -4.84 5.92
C SER A 75 -3.87 -5.57 6.44
N PRO A 76 -2.80 -5.71 5.64
CA PRO A 76 -1.60 -6.44 6.06
C PRO A 76 -0.96 -5.87 7.33
N ILE A 77 -0.91 -4.56 7.46
CA ILE A 77 -0.44 -3.84 8.67
C ILE A 77 -1.58 -2.96 9.17
N PRO A 78 -2.50 -3.51 9.99
CA PRO A 78 -3.71 -2.79 10.42
C PRO A 78 -3.45 -1.54 11.25
N HIS A 79 -2.35 -1.51 11.99
CA HIS A 79 -1.93 -0.38 12.82
C HIS A 79 -0.47 -0.06 12.52
N PRO A 80 -0.19 0.82 11.55
CA PRO A 80 1.16 1.30 11.31
C PRO A 80 1.70 2.00 12.55
N GLU A 81 2.94 1.72 12.94
CA GLU A 81 3.56 2.35 14.11
C GLU A 81 4.00 3.78 13.84
N GLN A 82 4.13 4.13 12.56
CA GLN A 82 4.53 5.45 12.09
C GLN A 82 3.57 5.93 11.01
N ASP A 83 3.51 7.22 10.79
CA ASP A 83 2.83 7.79 9.62
C ASP A 83 3.44 7.22 8.33
N ILE A 84 2.62 7.06 7.30
CA ILE A 84 3.06 6.56 6.00
C ILE A 84 3.81 7.68 5.29
N ILE A 85 4.98 7.40 4.77
CA ILE A 85 5.73 8.32 3.91
C ILE A 85 5.15 8.22 2.51
N CYS A 86 4.71 9.32 1.94
CA CYS A 86 4.10 9.35 0.62
C CYS A 86 4.90 10.24 -0.33
N LEU A 87 4.87 9.87 -1.62
CA LEU A 87 5.40 10.68 -2.71
C LEU A 87 4.28 11.33 -3.49
N GLY A 88 4.32 12.64 -3.60
CA GLY A 88 3.44 13.41 -4.47
C GLY A 88 3.98 13.46 -5.90
N VAL A 89 3.05 13.34 -6.88
CA VAL A 89 3.27 13.53 -8.32
C VAL A 89 4.48 12.77 -8.91
N ASN A 90 4.66 11.53 -8.51
CA ASN A 90 5.79 10.69 -8.91
C ASN A 90 5.60 9.96 -10.27
N TYR A 91 4.60 10.37 -11.05
CA TYR A 91 4.42 9.97 -12.46
C TYR A 91 4.23 11.22 -13.32
N ALA A 92 4.93 11.32 -14.46
CA ALA A 92 4.92 12.53 -15.29
C ALA A 92 3.50 12.90 -15.75
N ALA A 93 2.72 11.93 -16.24
CA ALA A 93 1.35 12.17 -16.69
C ALA A 93 0.42 12.63 -15.53
N HIS A 94 0.61 12.08 -14.33
CA HIS A 94 -0.14 12.52 -13.14
C HIS A 94 0.25 13.94 -12.71
N ALA A 95 1.52 14.30 -12.83
CA ALA A 95 1.97 15.67 -12.55
C ALA A 95 1.35 16.69 -13.50
N ASP A 96 1.15 16.30 -14.79
CA ASP A 96 0.52 17.17 -15.78
C ASP A 96 -0.98 17.37 -15.50
N GLU A 97 -1.72 16.30 -15.22
CA GLU A 97 -3.17 16.40 -14.90
C GLU A 97 -3.43 17.13 -13.58
N SER A 98 -2.61 16.90 -12.56
CA SER A 98 -2.74 17.60 -11.27
C SER A 98 -2.51 19.10 -11.40
N ALA A 99 -1.50 19.52 -12.19
CA ALA A 99 -1.24 20.91 -12.46
C ALA A 99 -2.34 21.58 -13.33
N GLN A 100 -3.10 20.83 -14.12
CA GLN A 100 -4.28 21.32 -14.83
C GLN A 100 -5.45 21.56 -13.87
N PHE A 101 -5.64 20.69 -12.88
CA PHE A 101 -6.71 20.82 -11.87
C PHE A 101 -6.48 22.01 -10.94
N ASP A 102 -5.29 22.10 -10.33
CA ASP A 102 -4.89 23.26 -9.50
C ASP A 102 -3.39 23.52 -9.63
N ARG A 103 -3.04 24.46 -10.50
CA ARG A 103 -1.65 24.82 -10.77
C ARG A 103 -0.92 25.33 -9.52
N LYS A 104 -1.61 26.04 -8.62
CA LYS A 104 -0.99 26.59 -7.41
C LYS A 104 -0.61 25.48 -6.42
N ALA A 105 -1.47 24.47 -6.28
CA ALA A 105 -1.26 23.38 -5.34
C ALA A 105 -0.30 22.31 -5.87
N PHE A 106 -0.21 22.11 -7.20
CA PHE A 106 0.50 20.97 -7.80
C PHE A 106 1.60 21.31 -8.81
N LEU A 107 1.93 22.58 -9.02
CA LEU A 107 3.09 22.93 -9.84
C LEU A 107 4.37 22.79 -9.01
N LEU A 108 4.94 21.58 -9.01
CA LEU A 108 6.10 21.20 -8.21
C LEU A 108 7.37 21.06 -9.09
N ASP A 109 8.54 21.24 -8.51
CA ASP A 109 9.83 20.97 -9.17
C ASP A 109 10.03 19.45 -9.26
N ARG A 110 9.90 18.89 -10.45
CA ARG A 110 10.04 17.45 -10.72
C ARG A 110 11.47 16.90 -10.57
N LYS A 111 12.45 17.78 -10.36
CA LYS A 111 13.85 17.38 -10.13
C LYS A 111 14.08 16.82 -8.72
N LYS A 112 13.16 17.11 -7.80
CA LYS A 112 13.21 16.61 -6.44
C LYS A 112 11.90 15.93 -6.08
N ALA A 113 11.99 14.86 -5.33
CA ALA A 113 10.83 14.16 -4.81
C ALA A 113 10.04 15.07 -3.86
N THR A 114 8.72 15.05 -3.99
CA THR A 114 7.84 15.72 -3.05
C THR A 114 7.38 14.71 -2.04
N TYR A 115 7.84 14.85 -0.80
CA TYR A 115 7.43 13.99 0.31
C TYR A 115 6.33 14.64 1.14
N PHE A 116 5.37 13.83 1.54
CA PHE A 116 4.39 14.22 2.55
C PHE A 116 4.08 13.04 3.48
N SER A 117 3.51 13.35 4.65
CA SER A 117 3.10 12.36 5.62
C SER A 117 1.61 12.10 5.49
N LYS A 118 1.22 10.82 5.58
CA LYS A 118 -0.18 10.38 5.69
C LYS A 118 -0.34 9.64 7.01
N ARG A 119 -1.11 10.27 7.92
CA ARG A 119 -1.43 9.63 9.20
C ARG A 119 -2.47 8.54 8.97
N ALA A 120 -2.20 7.36 9.50
CA ALA A 120 -3.15 6.26 9.53
C ALA A 120 -3.19 5.66 10.94
N TYR A 121 -4.16 6.04 11.74
CA TYR A 121 -4.42 5.37 13.03
C TYR A 121 -4.71 3.88 12.80
N GLN A 122 -5.49 3.60 11.77
CA GLN A 122 -5.81 2.26 11.31
C GLN A 122 -5.92 2.28 9.78
N THR A 123 -5.31 1.30 9.13
CA THR A 123 -5.49 1.04 7.70
C THR A 123 -6.72 0.13 7.50
N SER A 124 -7.39 0.30 6.35
CA SER A 124 -8.54 -0.52 5.95
C SER A 124 -8.08 -1.67 5.06
N GLY A 125 -8.64 -2.87 5.25
CA GLY A 125 -8.39 -4.02 4.39
C GLY A 125 -9.33 -4.10 3.19
N PRO A 126 -9.24 -5.18 2.40
CA PRO A 126 -10.24 -5.47 1.37
C PRO A 126 -11.65 -5.53 1.99
N ASP A 127 -12.65 -5.05 1.23
CA ASP A 127 -14.06 -5.00 1.59
C ASP A 127 -14.42 -4.07 2.77
N ASP A 128 -13.43 -3.44 3.43
CA ASP A 128 -13.70 -2.38 4.40
C ASP A 128 -14.23 -1.12 3.68
N LEU A 129 -15.07 -0.34 4.36
CA LEU A 129 -15.70 0.84 3.79
C LEU A 129 -14.77 2.06 3.83
N ILE A 130 -14.80 2.87 2.77
CA ILE A 130 -14.19 4.20 2.74
C ILE A 130 -15.25 5.22 3.18
N PRO A 131 -15.08 5.94 4.31
CA PRO A 131 -16.02 6.97 4.72
C PRO A 131 -16.04 8.14 3.74
N SER A 132 -17.22 8.61 3.33
CA SER A 132 -17.34 9.76 2.40
C SER A 132 -17.23 11.12 3.08
N TYR A 133 -17.51 11.22 4.39
CA TYR A 133 -17.52 12.47 5.16
C TYR A 133 -18.30 13.60 4.47
N PRO A 134 -19.61 13.43 4.17
CA PRO A 134 -20.37 14.32 3.29
C PRO A 134 -20.42 15.78 3.77
N GLU A 135 -20.28 16.03 5.09
CA GLU A 135 -20.27 17.39 5.66
C GLU A 135 -18.88 18.07 5.56
N LEU A 136 -17.83 17.32 5.23
CA LEU A 136 -16.45 17.79 5.24
C LEU A 136 -15.77 17.67 3.87
N VAL A 137 -16.05 16.60 3.13
CA VAL A 137 -15.38 16.24 1.89
C VAL A 137 -16.33 16.45 0.71
N THR A 138 -15.99 17.39 -0.17
CA THR A 138 -16.76 17.68 -1.39
C THR A 138 -16.15 17.04 -2.63
N SER A 139 -14.91 16.58 -2.55
CA SER A 139 -14.13 16.10 -3.69
C SER A 139 -13.30 14.88 -3.27
N LEU A 140 -13.98 13.73 -3.03
CA LEU A 140 -13.37 12.47 -2.63
C LEU A 140 -12.75 11.78 -3.85
N ASP A 141 -11.49 11.39 -3.76
CA ASP A 141 -10.72 10.83 -4.87
C ASP A 141 -9.93 9.58 -4.46
N TYR A 142 -9.52 8.79 -5.43
CA TYR A 142 -8.76 7.56 -5.30
C TYR A 142 -7.37 7.70 -5.95
N GLU A 143 -6.40 6.98 -5.44
CA GLU A 143 -5.03 6.92 -5.97
C GLU A 143 -4.46 5.51 -5.77
N ALA A 144 -4.40 4.71 -6.85
CA ALA A 144 -3.73 3.41 -6.80
C ALA A 144 -2.22 3.59 -6.73
N GLU A 145 -1.59 3.00 -5.71
CA GLU A 145 -0.16 3.12 -5.45
C GLU A 145 0.48 1.79 -5.10
N LEU A 146 1.73 1.61 -5.54
CA LEU A 146 2.61 0.59 -4.99
C LEU A 146 3.13 1.10 -3.64
N ALA A 147 2.91 0.33 -2.58
CA ALA A 147 3.52 0.60 -1.29
C ALA A 147 4.70 -0.34 -1.05
N VAL A 148 5.83 0.23 -0.66
CA VAL A 148 7.06 -0.48 -0.26
C VAL A 148 7.08 -0.62 1.24
N ILE A 149 7.35 -1.83 1.75
CA ILE A 149 7.50 -2.12 3.17
C ILE A 149 8.97 -2.33 3.49
N ILE A 150 9.51 -1.55 4.41
CA ILE A 150 10.89 -1.67 4.87
C ILE A 150 11.02 -2.89 5.79
N GLY A 151 12.03 -3.73 5.56
CA GLY A 151 12.21 -5.01 6.24
C GLY A 151 13.20 -4.99 7.39
N ARG A 152 14.05 -3.98 7.45
CA ARG A 152 15.05 -3.81 8.51
C ARG A 152 15.34 -2.34 8.73
N ASP A 153 15.79 -2.00 9.91
CA ASP A 153 16.22 -0.63 10.19
C ASP A 153 17.36 -0.23 9.25
N CYS A 154 17.18 0.89 8.55
CA CYS A 154 18.17 1.39 7.59
C CYS A 154 18.46 2.87 7.80
N LYS A 155 19.75 3.21 7.71
CA LYS A 155 20.31 4.55 7.83
C LYS A 155 21.50 4.70 6.90
N ASN A 156 21.61 5.82 6.19
CA ASN A 156 22.69 6.11 5.24
C ASN A 156 22.86 4.99 4.18
N VAL A 157 21.77 4.51 3.62
CA VAL A 157 21.78 3.48 2.58
C VAL A 157 22.06 4.14 1.23
N CYS A 158 22.96 3.57 0.43
CA CYS A 158 23.14 4.01 -0.95
C CYS A 158 22.16 3.28 -1.89
N GLU A 159 21.88 3.87 -3.05
CA GLU A 159 20.89 3.34 -4.00
C GLU A 159 21.10 1.87 -4.37
N ARG A 160 22.38 1.45 -4.58
CA ARG A 160 22.71 0.07 -4.94
C ARG A 160 22.34 -0.95 -3.85
N ASP A 161 22.23 -0.50 -2.58
CA ASP A 161 21.96 -1.35 -1.42
C ASP A 161 20.49 -1.23 -0.95
N ALA A 162 19.69 -0.36 -1.61
CA ALA A 162 18.30 -0.07 -1.21
C ALA A 162 17.40 -1.30 -1.26
N ALA A 163 17.57 -2.18 -2.26
CA ALA A 163 16.81 -3.41 -2.39
C ALA A 163 16.90 -4.29 -1.13
N ALA A 164 18.06 -4.33 -0.48
CA ALA A 164 18.29 -5.12 0.73
C ALA A 164 17.56 -4.57 1.97
N CYS A 165 16.95 -3.40 1.88
CA CYS A 165 16.13 -2.81 2.94
C CYS A 165 14.66 -3.17 2.83
N ILE A 166 14.23 -3.75 1.70
CA ILE A 166 12.82 -3.99 1.39
C ILE A 166 12.42 -5.37 1.92
N PHE A 167 11.28 -5.42 2.61
CA PHE A 167 10.62 -6.67 2.99
C PHE A 167 9.70 -7.17 1.87
N GLY A 168 8.97 -6.26 1.24
CA GLY A 168 8.01 -6.58 0.21
C GLY A 168 7.15 -5.41 -0.21
N TYR A 169 6.07 -5.72 -0.89
CA TYR A 169 5.21 -4.75 -1.56
C TYR A 169 3.74 -5.06 -1.33
N THR A 170 2.91 -4.02 -1.31
CA THR A 170 1.45 -4.17 -1.24
C THR A 170 0.76 -3.10 -2.09
N VAL A 171 -0.54 -3.26 -2.33
CA VAL A 171 -1.38 -2.20 -2.93
C VAL A 171 -1.80 -1.23 -1.83
N LEU A 172 -1.77 0.06 -2.12
CA LEU A 172 -2.33 1.10 -1.29
C LEU A 172 -3.24 1.99 -2.15
N ASN A 173 -4.39 2.37 -1.62
CA ASN A 173 -5.23 3.42 -2.19
C ASN A 173 -5.05 4.68 -1.34
N ASP A 174 -4.30 5.67 -1.85
CA ASP A 174 -4.09 6.95 -1.16
C ASP A 174 -5.32 7.86 -1.32
N VAL A 175 -6.42 7.47 -0.66
CA VAL A 175 -7.69 8.20 -0.69
C VAL A 175 -7.47 9.65 -0.28
N SER A 176 -8.07 10.57 -1.02
CA SER A 176 -7.81 12.00 -0.94
C SER A 176 -9.08 12.82 -0.90
N ALA A 177 -9.18 13.75 0.05
CA ALA A 177 -10.16 14.83 0.03
C ALA A 177 -9.54 16.04 -0.67
N ARG A 178 -9.77 16.21 -1.98
CA ARG A 178 -9.09 17.23 -2.79
C ARG A 178 -9.36 18.65 -2.30
N ASN A 179 -10.59 18.95 -1.85
CA ASN A 179 -10.90 20.25 -1.26
C ASN A 179 -10.01 20.54 -0.05
N LEU A 180 -9.88 19.60 0.91
CA LEU A 180 -9.04 19.81 2.09
C LEU A 180 -7.54 19.80 1.75
N GLN A 181 -7.14 19.04 0.73
CA GLN A 181 -5.76 18.97 0.25
C GLN A 181 -5.31 20.33 -0.33
N THR A 182 -6.17 21.04 -1.05
CA THR A 182 -5.84 22.30 -1.73
C THR A 182 -6.11 23.55 -0.91
N GLU A 183 -7.04 23.47 0.06
CA GLU A 183 -7.31 24.58 0.98
C GLU A 183 -6.15 24.89 1.93
N HIS A 184 -5.34 23.88 2.27
CA HIS A 184 -4.21 24.02 3.17
C HIS A 184 -2.88 24.07 2.38
N ASN A 185 -1.86 24.67 2.95
CA ASN A 185 -0.52 24.70 2.35
C ASN A 185 0.15 23.33 2.34
N GLN A 186 -0.30 22.40 3.20
CA GLN A 186 0.18 21.02 3.31
C GLN A 186 -0.97 20.06 3.02
N TRP A 187 -0.67 18.98 2.31
CA TRP A 187 -1.67 18.00 1.91
C TRP A 187 -2.16 17.10 3.05
N TYR A 188 -1.48 17.13 4.17
CA TYR A 188 -1.63 16.24 5.32
C TYR A 188 -3.08 16.01 5.73
N PHE A 189 -3.87 17.06 5.93
CA PHE A 189 -5.27 16.94 6.38
C PHE A 189 -6.15 16.22 5.36
N GLY A 190 -6.05 16.60 4.08
CA GLY A 190 -6.83 15.98 3.00
C GLY A 190 -6.48 14.51 2.73
N LYS A 191 -5.34 14.05 3.23
CA LYS A 191 -4.82 12.68 3.06
C LYS A 191 -5.00 11.80 4.29
N SER A 192 -5.28 12.36 5.48
CA SER A 192 -5.15 11.67 6.77
C SER A 192 -6.47 11.46 7.51
N LEU A 193 -7.61 11.55 6.83
CA LEU A 193 -8.90 11.24 7.46
C LEU A 193 -8.99 9.72 7.76
N ASP A 194 -9.67 9.36 8.82
CA ASP A 194 -9.86 7.95 9.18
C ASP A 194 -10.52 7.18 8.02
N GLY A 195 -10.03 5.97 7.74
CA GLY A 195 -10.49 5.15 6.62
C GLY A 195 -9.92 5.55 5.24
N PHE A 196 -9.06 6.58 5.15
CA PHE A 196 -8.47 7.04 3.89
C PHE A 196 -7.20 6.28 3.49
N THR A 197 -6.93 5.15 4.15
CA THR A 197 -5.75 4.33 3.86
C THR A 197 -6.12 2.86 3.67
N PRO A 198 -6.91 2.52 2.64
CA PRO A 198 -7.06 1.13 2.23
C PRO A 198 -5.71 0.55 1.78
N MET A 199 -5.36 -0.65 2.25
CA MET A 199 -4.09 -1.32 1.97
C MET A 199 -4.27 -2.85 1.94
N GLY A 200 -3.64 -3.54 1.00
CA GLY A 200 -3.70 -4.99 0.85
C GLY A 200 -3.78 -5.45 -0.60
N PRO A 201 -4.24 -6.67 -0.87
CA PRO A 201 -4.79 -7.66 0.06
C PRO A 201 -3.74 -8.36 0.92
N CYS A 202 -2.47 -8.32 0.50
CA CYS A 202 -1.35 -9.02 1.14
C CYS A 202 -0.04 -8.23 0.96
N ILE A 203 1.00 -8.64 1.68
CA ILE A 203 2.38 -8.29 1.34
C ILE A 203 2.96 -9.42 0.49
N VAL A 204 3.52 -9.07 -0.67
CA VAL A 204 4.34 -9.96 -1.49
C VAL A 204 5.80 -9.66 -1.18
N THR A 205 6.55 -10.66 -0.72
CA THR A 205 7.94 -10.48 -0.32
C THR A 205 8.85 -10.16 -1.52
N GLU A 206 9.97 -9.51 -1.23
CA GLU A 206 10.92 -8.95 -2.20
C GLU A 206 11.44 -9.99 -3.20
N ASP A 207 11.58 -11.24 -2.78
CA ASP A 207 12.07 -12.36 -3.59
C ASP A 207 11.14 -12.78 -4.74
N GLU A 208 9.83 -12.47 -4.63
CA GLU A 208 8.83 -12.77 -5.66
C GLU A 208 8.74 -11.70 -6.76
N ILE A 209 9.30 -10.54 -6.52
CA ILE A 209 9.20 -9.37 -7.41
C ILE A 209 10.61 -8.89 -7.77
N PRO A 210 11.01 -8.97 -9.06
CA PRO A 210 12.30 -8.45 -9.49
C PRO A 210 12.47 -6.97 -9.13
N PHE A 211 13.66 -6.60 -8.68
CA PHE A 211 14.00 -5.21 -8.38
C PHE A 211 14.83 -4.57 -9.50
N PRO A 212 14.54 -3.34 -9.96
CA PRO A 212 13.36 -2.53 -9.59
C PRO A 212 12.05 -3.12 -10.12
N PRO A 213 10.93 -2.99 -9.37
CA PRO A 213 9.65 -3.54 -9.80
C PRO A 213 9.13 -2.83 -11.05
N ALA A 214 8.71 -3.63 -12.04
CA ALA A 214 8.09 -3.16 -13.28
C ALA A 214 6.71 -3.83 -13.44
N LEU A 215 5.77 -3.43 -12.60
CA LEU A 215 4.45 -4.04 -12.43
C LEU A 215 3.37 -3.18 -13.08
N SER A 216 2.39 -3.81 -13.71
CA SER A 216 1.17 -3.14 -14.13
C SER A 216 0.41 -2.66 -12.88
N ILE A 217 -0.06 -1.40 -12.93
CA ILE A 217 -0.85 -0.76 -11.89
C ILE A 217 -2.09 -0.13 -12.51
N SER A 218 -3.25 -0.39 -11.93
CA SER A 218 -4.52 0.12 -12.44
C SER A 218 -5.53 0.39 -11.33
N SER A 219 -6.53 1.21 -11.64
CA SER A 219 -7.74 1.33 -10.84
C SER A 219 -9.00 1.32 -11.69
N THR A 220 -10.09 0.83 -11.10
CA THR A 220 -11.44 0.92 -11.67
C THR A 220 -12.39 1.53 -10.64
N VAL A 221 -13.40 2.27 -11.12
CA VAL A 221 -14.53 2.73 -10.32
C VAL A 221 -15.80 2.21 -10.96
N ASN A 222 -16.59 1.41 -10.22
CA ASN A 222 -17.80 0.74 -10.72
C ASN A 222 -17.53 -0.08 -12.00
N GLY A 223 -16.33 -0.68 -12.10
CA GLY A 223 -15.90 -1.43 -13.29
C GLY A 223 -15.37 -0.58 -14.45
N GLU A 224 -15.49 0.76 -14.43
CA GLU A 224 -14.88 1.64 -15.41
C GLU A 224 -13.39 1.81 -15.12
N LEU A 225 -12.54 1.49 -16.11
CA LEU A 225 -11.08 1.68 -15.99
C LEU A 225 -10.75 3.17 -15.87
N ARG A 226 -10.01 3.55 -14.84
CA ARG A 226 -9.62 4.93 -14.54
C ARG A 226 -8.12 5.15 -14.68
N GLN A 227 -7.33 4.41 -13.94
CA GLN A 227 -5.87 4.47 -14.02
C GLN A 227 -5.36 3.20 -14.70
N ASN A 228 -4.35 3.34 -15.55
CA ASN A 228 -3.67 2.21 -16.19
C ASN A 228 -2.24 2.61 -16.55
N SER A 229 -1.26 2.03 -15.87
CA SER A 229 0.14 2.38 -16.01
C SER A 229 1.06 1.23 -15.62
N ASN A 230 2.34 1.54 -15.38
CA ASN A 230 3.34 0.58 -14.90
C ASN A 230 4.31 1.28 -13.95
N THR A 231 4.72 0.60 -12.89
CA THR A 231 5.62 1.16 -11.85
C THR A 231 7.02 1.52 -12.36
N LYS A 232 7.41 1.04 -13.54
CA LYS A 232 8.65 1.46 -14.23
C LYS A 232 8.68 2.93 -14.65
N TYR A 233 7.52 3.62 -14.62
CA TYR A 233 7.39 5.03 -14.99
C TYR A 233 7.46 6.00 -13.80
N LEU A 234 7.84 5.52 -12.62
CA LEU A 234 8.16 6.37 -11.49
C LEU A 234 9.25 7.39 -11.87
N LEU A 235 9.04 8.66 -11.56
CA LEU A 235 10.01 9.74 -11.80
C LEU A 235 11.21 9.60 -10.86
N HIS A 236 10.94 9.32 -9.59
CA HIS A 236 11.94 9.00 -8.57
C HIS A 236 11.83 7.52 -8.25
N SER A 237 12.92 6.80 -8.48
CA SER A 237 12.98 5.36 -8.26
C SER A 237 12.90 4.99 -6.78
N ILE A 238 12.49 3.77 -6.47
CA ILE A 238 12.47 3.27 -5.08
C ILE A 238 13.88 3.32 -4.46
N SER A 239 14.94 3.08 -5.25
CA SER A 239 16.32 3.18 -4.78
C SER A 239 16.69 4.60 -4.36
N GLU A 240 16.36 5.60 -5.19
CA GLU A 240 16.57 7.01 -4.88
C GLU A 240 15.81 7.44 -3.63
N ILE A 241 14.54 7.06 -3.52
CA ILE A 241 13.68 7.38 -2.37
C ILE A 241 14.29 6.84 -1.06
N ILE A 242 14.64 5.55 -1.02
CA ILE A 242 15.23 4.94 0.18
C ILE A 242 16.58 5.57 0.51
N ALA A 243 17.41 5.80 -0.50
CA ALA A 243 18.73 6.43 -0.30
C ALA A 243 18.58 7.85 0.24
N GLU A 244 17.74 8.69 -0.36
CA GLU A 244 17.54 10.08 0.06
C GLU A 244 16.98 10.18 1.48
N LEU A 245 15.89 9.47 1.77
CA LEU A 245 15.26 9.52 3.09
C LEU A 245 16.18 8.99 4.19
N SER A 246 16.91 7.90 3.93
CA SER A 246 17.76 7.28 4.93
C SER A 246 19.01 8.11 5.29
N GLN A 247 19.38 9.13 4.51
CA GLN A 247 20.49 10.05 4.85
C GLN A 247 20.25 10.76 6.18
N GLY A 248 19.03 11.25 6.38
CA GLY A 248 18.65 12.03 7.57
C GLY A 248 17.80 11.28 8.58
N MET A 249 16.96 10.35 8.13
CA MET A 249 16.02 9.58 8.95
C MET A 249 16.45 8.12 9.07
N THR A 250 16.15 7.47 10.19
CA THR A 250 16.18 6.02 10.27
C THR A 250 14.84 5.48 9.77
N LEU A 251 14.87 4.68 8.70
CA LEU A 251 13.70 3.95 8.25
C LEU A 251 13.64 2.65 9.04
N LEU A 252 12.68 2.52 9.92
CA LEU A 252 12.50 1.33 10.77
C LEU A 252 11.85 0.18 9.98
N ALA A 253 12.10 -1.05 10.39
CA ALA A 253 11.37 -2.20 9.89
C ALA A 253 9.86 -2.00 10.10
N GLY A 254 9.07 -2.24 9.06
CA GLY A 254 7.63 -1.96 9.03
C GLY A 254 7.26 -0.55 8.54
N THR A 255 8.23 0.35 8.27
CA THR A 255 7.94 1.63 7.61
C THR A 255 7.30 1.39 6.25
N ILE A 256 6.23 2.12 5.96
CA ILE A 256 5.47 2.04 4.70
C ILE A 256 5.81 3.28 3.86
N ILE A 257 6.18 3.07 2.61
CA ILE A 257 6.44 4.15 1.63
C ILE A 257 5.47 3.96 0.46
N ALA A 258 4.52 4.89 0.30
CA ALA A 258 3.62 4.97 -0.84
C ALA A 258 4.33 5.72 -1.97
N THR A 259 4.47 5.09 -3.14
CA THR A 259 5.41 5.54 -4.19
C THR A 259 4.83 6.54 -5.18
N GLY A 260 3.59 6.97 -4.97
CA GLY A 260 2.86 7.84 -5.88
C GLY A 260 1.96 7.09 -6.85
N THR A 261 1.00 7.81 -7.40
CA THR A 261 -0.07 7.30 -8.26
C THR A 261 0.11 7.72 -9.71
N PRO A 262 -0.29 6.90 -10.69
CA PRO A 262 -0.34 7.29 -12.10
C PRO A 262 -1.54 8.18 -12.41
N ALA A 263 -1.57 8.78 -13.62
CA ALA A 263 -2.69 9.54 -14.15
C ALA A 263 -4.00 8.72 -14.21
N GLY A 264 -5.13 9.43 -14.23
CA GLY A 264 -6.48 8.87 -14.27
C GLY A 264 -7.21 8.92 -12.93
N VAL A 265 -6.73 9.74 -11.98
CA VAL A 265 -7.45 10.07 -10.75
C VAL A 265 -8.68 10.92 -11.05
N GLY A 266 -9.66 10.95 -10.14
CA GLY A 266 -10.93 11.64 -10.38
C GLY A 266 -10.81 13.11 -10.71
N MET A 267 -9.86 13.83 -10.10
CA MET A 267 -9.60 15.24 -10.40
C MET A 267 -9.01 15.49 -11.79
N GLY A 268 -8.42 14.47 -12.42
CA GLY A 268 -7.78 14.58 -13.75
C GLY A 268 -8.76 14.54 -14.92
N PHE A 269 -10.05 14.28 -14.69
CA PHE A 269 -11.08 14.29 -15.74
C PHE A 269 -11.69 15.68 -15.93
N ASP A 270 -12.20 15.95 -17.12
CA ASP A 270 -12.99 17.15 -17.43
C ASP A 270 -14.40 16.75 -17.94
N PRO A 271 -15.48 16.94 -17.15
CA PRO A 271 -15.48 17.39 -15.77
C PRO A 271 -14.90 16.34 -14.79
N PRO A 272 -14.45 16.75 -13.59
CA PRO A 272 -13.90 15.83 -12.59
C PRO A 272 -14.88 14.70 -12.18
N LYS A 273 -14.35 13.50 -11.97
CA LYS A 273 -15.11 12.29 -11.64
C LYS A 273 -14.79 11.82 -10.22
N PHE A 274 -15.19 12.61 -9.22
CA PHE A 274 -15.01 12.28 -7.80
C PHE A 274 -15.90 11.12 -7.36
N LEU A 275 -15.44 10.41 -6.32
CA LEU A 275 -16.16 9.30 -5.71
C LEU A 275 -17.38 9.79 -4.95
N LYS A 276 -18.41 8.94 -4.93
CA LYS A 276 -19.67 9.16 -4.22
C LYS A 276 -20.01 7.94 -3.37
N SER A 277 -20.87 8.12 -2.36
CA SER A 277 -21.41 7.00 -1.60
C SER A 277 -22.02 5.95 -2.54
N GLY A 278 -21.69 4.69 -2.30
CA GLY A 278 -22.07 3.54 -3.13
C GLY A 278 -21.08 3.18 -4.24
N ASP A 279 -20.11 4.06 -4.56
CA ASP A 279 -19.08 3.72 -5.54
C ASP A 279 -18.15 2.62 -5.03
N VAL A 280 -17.77 1.72 -5.93
CA VAL A 280 -16.82 0.62 -5.67
C VAL A 280 -15.52 0.92 -6.38
N VAL A 281 -14.44 1.07 -5.61
CA VAL A 281 -13.08 1.31 -6.11
C VAL A 281 -12.28 0.04 -6.01
N THR A 282 -11.61 -0.35 -7.10
CA THR A 282 -10.64 -1.45 -7.11
C THR A 282 -9.30 -0.93 -7.60
N CYS A 283 -8.27 -1.04 -6.76
CA CYS A 283 -6.87 -0.84 -7.13
C CYS A 283 -6.23 -2.21 -7.35
N GLU A 284 -5.51 -2.39 -8.44
CA GLU A 284 -4.87 -3.66 -8.80
C GLU A 284 -3.41 -3.44 -9.18
N ILE A 285 -2.53 -4.28 -8.64
CA ILE A 285 -1.12 -4.34 -9.02
C ILE A 285 -0.76 -5.78 -9.36
N GLU A 286 -0.10 -5.94 -10.51
CA GLU A 286 0.40 -7.22 -10.98
C GLU A 286 1.19 -7.97 -9.90
N LYS A 287 1.02 -9.30 -9.82
CA LYS A 287 1.59 -10.21 -8.82
C LYS A 287 1.10 -10.01 -7.38
N ILE A 288 0.64 -8.82 -6.98
CA ILE A 288 0.14 -8.55 -5.63
C ILE A 288 -1.33 -8.92 -5.53
N GLY A 289 -2.17 -8.34 -6.38
CA GLY A 289 -3.60 -8.63 -6.43
C GLY A 289 -4.46 -7.37 -6.42
N ARG A 290 -5.71 -7.53 -5.96
CA ARG A 290 -6.75 -6.52 -5.97
C ARG A 290 -7.11 -6.08 -4.55
N LEU A 291 -7.25 -4.78 -4.39
CA LEU A 291 -7.79 -4.14 -3.20
C LEU A 291 -9.09 -3.44 -3.60
N THR A 292 -10.21 -3.96 -3.15
CA THR A 292 -11.54 -3.44 -3.47
C THR A 292 -12.20 -2.89 -2.22
N ASN A 293 -12.75 -1.68 -2.31
CA ASN A 293 -13.43 -1.00 -1.21
C ASN A 293 -14.65 -0.25 -1.75
N MET A 294 -15.71 -0.17 -0.95
CA MET A 294 -16.91 0.62 -1.25
C MET A 294 -16.92 1.90 -0.44
N VAL A 295 -17.34 2.99 -1.07
CA VAL A 295 -17.56 4.29 -0.41
C VAL A 295 -18.89 4.26 0.35
N LYS A 296 -18.86 4.66 1.63
CA LYS A 296 -20.04 4.71 2.51
C LYS A 296 -20.70 6.07 2.45
#